data_f4573e9dfd3444ac62c95f4ec814dda7
#
_entry.id   f4573e9dfd3444ac62c95f4ec814dda7
#
_cell.length_a   1.000
_cell.length_b   1.000
_cell.length_c   1.000
_cell.angle_alpha   90.00
_cell.angle_beta   90.00
_cell.angle_gamma   90.00
#
_symmetry.space_group_name_H-M   'P 1'
#
loop_
_entity.id
_entity.type
_entity.pdbx_description
1 polymer ?
#
loop_
_entity_poly.entity_id
_entity_poly.type
_entity_poly.pdbx_seq_one_letter_code
_entity_poly.pdbx_strand_id
1 'polypeptide(L)'
;MKNLNLSRRHLIAGIGATALVPASLRAQTLPADSSRHNVSSFSSQDWRDHFSELGKGCIVCDSVSRALHYWSADGTDYRIYPTSVPKTDELTKRGYTEIVRKKVGPSWTPTPSQLERFPDWKPVPPGPENPLGTHAMYLSWPAYIIHGTHDTRKIGRKSSDGCFGLYNEKIAELYQLAPIGTQVRVI
;
A
#
# COMPACT_ATOMS: atom_id res chain seq x y z
N MET A 1 84.57 -42.99 14.80
CA MET A 1 85.29 -42.10 15.73
C MET A 1 84.48 -40.85 15.98
N LYS A 2 84.32 -40.54 17.24
CA LYS A 2 83.76 -39.32 17.86
C LYS A 2 82.24 -39.09 17.74
N ASN A 3 81.57 -39.53 18.80
CA ASN A 3 80.29 -39.13 19.29
C ASN A 3 80.24 -37.64 19.59
N LEU A 4 79.14 -36.96 19.22
CA LEU A 4 78.83 -35.64 19.82
C LEU A 4 77.39 -35.67 20.25
N ASN A 5 77.18 -35.77 21.54
CA ASN A 5 75.92 -35.52 22.26
C ASN A 5 75.58 -34.05 22.10
N LEU A 6 74.33 -33.80 21.64
CA LEU A 6 73.67 -32.48 21.76
C LEU A 6 72.51 -32.54 22.72
N SER A 7 72.76 -31.78 23.78
CA SER A 7 71.86 -31.53 24.89
C SER A 7 70.53 -30.94 24.48
N ARG A 8 69.45 -31.47 25.07
CA ARG A 8 68.09 -30.88 25.06
C ARG A 8 68.12 -29.60 25.90
N ARG A 9 67.96 -28.46 25.26
CA ARG A 9 67.63 -27.20 25.93
C ARG A 9 66.25 -26.76 25.49
N HIS A 10 65.38 -26.60 26.47
CA HIS A 10 64.02 -26.16 26.45
C HIS A 10 63.81 -24.84 25.72
N LEU A 11 63.01 -24.81 24.70
CA LEU A 11 62.45 -23.59 24.17
C LEU A 11 60.98 -23.48 24.72
N ILE A 12 60.80 -22.58 25.66
CA ILE A 12 59.46 -22.16 26.13
C ILE A 12 58.96 -21.18 25.08
N ALA A 13 58.04 -21.65 24.21
CA ALA A 13 57.32 -20.78 23.32
C ALA A 13 56.15 -20.16 24.12
N GLY A 14 56.25 -18.87 24.37
CA GLY A 14 55.16 -18.10 24.96
C GLY A 14 53.91 -18.09 24.05
N ILE A 15 52.83 -18.59 24.59
CA ILE A 15 51.52 -18.49 23.95
C ILE A 15 51.03 -17.06 24.17
N GLY A 16 51.13 -16.23 23.15
CA GLY A 16 50.48 -14.92 23.13
C GLY A 16 48.97 -15.11 23.06
N ALA A 17 48.27 -14.86 24.16
CA ALA A 17 46.82 -14.77 24.17
C ALA A 17 46.40 -13.51 23.40
N THR A 18 45.97 -13.68 22.16
CA THR A 18 45.23 -12.64 21.44
C THR A 18 43.84 -12.54 22.04
N ALA A 19 43.63 -11.51 22.84
CA ALA A 19 42.29 -11.15 23.31
C ALA A 19 41.43 -10.76 22.10
N LEU A 20 40.52 -11.65 21.71
CA LEU A 20 39.42 -11.32 20.83
C LEU A 20 38.49 -10.33 21.57
N VAL A 21 38.64 -9.04 21.24
CA VAL A 21 37.68 -8.02 21.66
C VAL A 21 36.40 -8.32 20.87
N PRO A 22 35.27 -8.62 21.54
CA PRO A 22 34.01 -8.78 20.83
C PRO A 22 33.70 -7.44 20.17
N ALA A 23 33.57 -7.44 18.85
CA ALA A 23 33.02 -6.32 18.12
C ALA A 23 31.58 -6.12 18.65
N SER A 24 31.42 -5.16 19.55
CA SER A 24 30.09 -4.70 19.96
C SER A 24 29.33 -4.30 18.69
N LEU A 25 28.32 -5.08 18.31
CA LEU A 25 27.34 -4.67 17.33
C LEU A 25 26.72 -3.38 17.87
N ARG A 26 27.24 -2.27 17.37
CA ARG A 26 26.63 -0.97 17.59
C ARG A 26 25.31 -1.01 16.83
N ALA A 27 24.22 -1.23 17.54
CA ALA A 27 22.90 -1.04 16.96
C ALA A 27 22.91 0.36 16.35
N GLN A 28 22.84 0.43 15.02
CA GLN A 28 22.65 1.69 14.32
C GLN A 28 21.24 2.15 14.71
N THR A 29 21.18 3.10 15.64
CA THR A 29 19.95 3.85 15.88
C THR A 29 19.67 4.59 14.58
N LEU A 30 18.68 4.09 13.85
CA LEU A 30 18.10 4.83 12.74
C LEU A 30 17.71 6.23 13.26
N PRO A 31 17.99 7.29 12.49
CA PRO A 31 17.64 8.63 12.93
C PRO A 31 16.15 8.68 13.23
N ALA A 32 15.79 9.29 14.36
CA ALA A 32 14.42 9.40 14.88
C ALA A 32 13.48 10.21 13.97
N ASP A 33 13.95 10.68 12.84
CA ASP A 33 13.20 11.43 11.83
C ASP A 33 12.92 10.60 10.57
N SER A 34 12.76 9.29 10.73
CA SER A 34 12.00 8.54 9.75
C SER A 34 10.56 9.03 9.90
N SER A 35 10.14 9.93 9.00
CA SER A 35 8.73 10.26 8.81
C SER A 35 7.97 8.95 8.89
N ARG A 36 7.11 8.82 9.92
CA ARG A 36 6.26 7.65 10.07
C ARG A 36 5.33 7.65 8.87
N HIS A 37 5.78 7.03 7.79
CA HIS A 37 4.86 6.66 6.73
C HIS A 37 3.79 5.82 7.42
N ASN A 38 2.51 6.22 7.26
CA ASN A 38 1.41 5.42 7.75
C ASN A 38 1.45 4.07 7.02
N VAL A 39 2.18 3.16 7.61
CA VAL A 39 2.24 1.78 7.16
C VAL A 39 0.88 1.22 7.50
N SER A 40 0.03 1.02 6.50
CA SER A 40 -1.16 0.21 6.68
C SER A 40 -0.68 -1.18 7.09
N SER A 41 -1.26 -1.70 8.17
CA SER A 41 -1.03 -3.08 8.61
C SER A 41 -1.69 -3.99 7.57
N PHE A 42 -0.97 -4.36 6.52
CA PHE A 42 -1.48 -5.25 5.49
C PHE A 42 -1.82 -6.59 6.14
N SER A 43 -3.10 -6.92 6.12
CA SER A 43 -3.58 -8.27 6.40
C SER A 43 -3.60 -9.03 5.08
N SER A 44 -3.08 -10.26 5.08
CA SER A 44 -3.20 -11.12 3.90
C SER A 44 -4.67 -11.44 3.68
N GLN A 45 -5.13 -11.30 2.44
CA GLN A 45 -6.49 -11.64 2.03
C GLN A 45 -6.44 -12.77 1.00
N ASP A 46 -7.42 -13.65 1.01
CA ASP A 46 -7.68 -14.61 -0.06
C ASP A 46 -8.97 -14.21 -0.77
N TRP A 47 -8.95 -14.13 -2.08
CA TRP A 47 -10.13 -13.79 -2.85
C TRP A 47 -11.30 -14.75 -2.63
N ARG A 48 -11.02 -16.02 -2.30
CA ARG A 48 -12.03 -17.07 -2.04
C ARG A 48 -12.89 -16.80 -0.82
N ASP A 49 -12.37 -16.01 0.13
CA ASP A 49 -13.14 -15.58 1.31
C ASP A 49 -14.18 -14.50 0.96
N HIS A 50 -14.08 -13.93 -0.24
CA HIS A 50 -14.86 -12.77 -0.65
C HIS A 50 -15.71 -13.01 -1.90
N PHE A 51 -15.29 -13.88 -2.80
CA PHE A 51 -15.94 -14.10 -4.10
C PHE A 51 -16.05 -15.60 -4.40
N SER A 52 -17.11 -16.01 -5.10
CA SER A 52 -17.27 -17.38 -5.58
C SER A 52 -16.36 -17.70 -6.77
N GLU A 53 -16.00 -16.69 -7.55
CA GLU A 53 -15.13 -16.80 -8.72
C GLU A 53 -14.42 -15.48 -8.99
N LEU A 54 -13.33 -15.52 -9.74
CA LEU A 54 -12.58 -14.31 -10.11
C LEU A 54 -13.28 -13.45 -11.17
N GLY A 55 -14.12 -14.03 -12.01
CA GLY A 55 -14.79 -13.32 -13.09
C GLY A 55 -13.81 -12.60 -14.01
N LYS A 56 -13.96 -11.28 -14.14
CA LYS A 56 -13.02 -10.39 -14.87
C LYS A 56 -11.88 -9.83 -14.00
N GLY A 57 -11.60 -10.50 -12.90
CA GLY A 57 -10.77 -10.04 -11.80
C GLY A 57 -11.61 -9.54 -10.63
N CYS A 58 -11.00 -9.44 -9.45
CA CYS A 58 -11.68 -8.94 -8.27
C CYS A 58 -10.78 -8.04 -7.41
N ILE A 59 -11.44 -7.17 -6.67
CA ILE A 59 -10.80 -6.21 -5.76
C ILE A 59 -11.45 -6.33 -4.38
N VAL A 60 -10.62 -6.36 -3.33
CA VAL A 60 -11.06 -6.18 -1.95
C VAL A 60 -10.51 -4.85 -1.45
N CYS A 61 -11.39 -3.93 -1.09
CA CYS A 61 -11.06 -2.69 -0.40
C CYS A 61 -11.22 -2.90 1.10
N ASP A 62 -10.12 -3.15 1.78
CA ASP A 62 -10.07 -3.33 3.23
C ASP A 62 -9.94 -1.98 3.92
N SER A 63 -11.04 -1.51 4.53
CA SER A 63 -11.09 -0.22 5.23
C SER A 63 -10.35 -0.24 6.57
N VAL A 64 -10.14 -1.42 7.16
CA VAL A 64 -9.45 -1.59 8.45
C VAL A 64 -7.95 -1.54 8.24
N SER A 65 -7.40 -2.38 7.36
CA SER A 65 -5.97 -2.38 7.05
C SER A 65 -5.56 -1.24 6.11
N ARG A 66 -6.52 -0.55 5.52
CA ARG A 66 -6.30 0.54 4.56
C ARG A 66 -5.50 0.09 3.35
N ALA A 67 -5.87 -1.08 2.86
CA ALA A 67 -5.28 -1.72 1.71
C ALA A 67 -6.33 -2.05 0.65
N LEU A 68 -5.93 -1.99 -0.60
CA LEU A 68 -6.68 -2.48 -1.73
C LEU A 68 -5.95 -3.68 -2.31
N HIS A 69 -6.63 -4.81 -2.37
CA HIS A 69 -6.13 -6.06 -2.92
C HIS A 69 -6.76 -6.29 -4.28
N TYR A 70 -5.98 -6.68 -5.25
CA TYR A 70 -6.43 -7.02 -6.61
C TYR A 70 -5.95 -8.41 -7.01
N TRP A 71 -6.81 -9.18 -7.67
CA TRP A 71 -6.49 -10.44 -8.32
C TRP A 71 -6.97 -10.41 -9.77
N SER A 72 -6.12 -10.87 -10.68
CA SER A 72 -6.47 -11.02 -12.11
C SER A 72 -7.52 -12.11 -12.33
N ALA A 73 -8.15 -12.10 -13.51
CA ALA A 73 -9.19 -13.06 -13.89
C ALA A 73 -8.70 -14.53 -13.88
N ASP A 74 -7.42 -14.75 -14.17
CA ASP A 74 -6.78 -16.08 -14.16
C ASP A 74 -6.13 -16.42 -12.79
N GLY A 75 -6.15 -15.49 -11.84
CA GLY A 75 -5.58 -15.66 -10.50
C GLY A 75 -4.05 -15.67 -10.46
N THR A 76 -3.37 -15.38 -11.56
CA THR A 76 -1.90 -15.41 -11.61
C THR A 76 -1.26 -14.12 -11.08
N ASP A 77 -1.98 -13.00 -11.12
CA ASP A 77 -1.49 -11.70 -10.69
C ASP A 77 -2.23 -11.23 -9.43
N TYR A 78 -1.46 -10.97 -8.38
CA TYR A 78 -1.96 -10.43 -7.12
C TYR A 78 -1.20 -9.16 -6.77
N ARG A 79 -1.93 -8.10 -6.44
CA ARG A 79 -1.38 -6.81 -6.04
C ARG A 79 -2.00 -6.30 -4.74
N ILE A 80 -1.18 -5.63 -3.94
CA ILE A 80 -1.63 -4.87 -2.76
C ILE A 80 -1.22 -3.42 -2.94
N TYR A 81 -2.16 -2.52 -2.67
CA TYR A 81 -1.93 -1.08 -2.71
C TYR A 81 -2.33 -0.43 -1.39
N PRO A 82 -1.50 0.42 -0.79
CA PRO A 82 -1.96 1.27 0.29
C PRO A 82 -3.00 2.24 -0.26
N THR A 83 -4.09 2.44 0.49
CA THR A 83 -5.20 3.29 0.05
C THR A 83 -5.68 4.23 1.14
N SER A 84 -6.17 5.40 0.75
CA SER A 84 -7.02 6.19 1.64
C SER A 84 -8.39 5.56 1.72
N VAL A 85 -9.01 5.62 2.91
CA VAL A 85 -10.32 5.02 3.16
C VAL A 85 -11.28 6.06 3.75
N PRO A 86 -12.60 5.78 3.78
CA PRO A 86 -13.58 6.69 4.37
C PRO A 86 -13.22 7.08 5.80
N LYS A 87 -13.56 8.33 6.18
CA LYS A 87 -13.24 8.92 7.49
C LYS A 87 -13.95 8.21 8.64
N THR A 88 -15.17 7.79 8.39
CA THR A 88 -16.06 7.17 9.40
C THR A 88 -16.73 5.92 8.85
N ASP A 89 -17.30 5.12 9.75
CA ASP A 89 -18.01 3.92 9.36
C ASP A 89 -19.32 4.22 8.59
N GLU A 90 -19.98 5.33 8.89
CA GLU A 90 -21.21 5.79 8.19
C GLU A 90 -20.92 6.14 6.73
N LEU A 91 -19.71 6.62 6.43
CA LEU A 91 -19.23 6.91 5.08
C LEU A 91 -18.67 5.66 4.38
N THR A 92 -18.48 4.56 5.12
CA THR A 92 -17.94 3.31 4.60
C THR A 92 -19.08 2.38 4.19
N LYS A 93 -19.51 2.48 2.95
CA LYS A 93 -20.48 1.50 2.41
C LYS A 93 -19.77 0.17 2.20
N ARG A 94 -20.15 -0.84 2.97
CA ARG A 94 -19.62 -2.21 2.86
C ARG A 94 -20.52 -3.07 1.97
N GLY A 95 -19.94 -4.08 1.34
CA GLY A 95 -20.68 -5.01 0.48
C GLY A 95 -20.05 -5.16 -0.90
N TYR A 96 -20.87 -5.64 -1.85
CA TYR A 96 -20.42 -5.94 -3.21
C TYR A 96 -20.84 -4.85 -4.18
N THR A 97 -19.96 -4.57 -5.12
CA THR A 97 -20.13 -3.64 -6.23
C THR A 97 -19.22 -4.08 -7.39
N GLU A 98 -19.16 -3.31 -8.45
CA GLU A 98 -18.27 -3.57 -9.59
C GLU A 98 -17.82 -2.27 -10.23
N ILE A 99 -16.75 -2.33 -11.02
CA ILE A 99 -16.29 -1.22 -11.84
C ILE A 99 -17.22 -1.10 -13.07
N VAL A 100 -17.95 0.00 -13.16
CA VAL A 100 -18.89 0.25 -14.28
C VAL A 100 -18.37 1.26 -15.28
N ARG A 101 -17.40 2.09 -14.90
CA ARG A 101 -16.83 3.12 -15.78
C ARG A 101 -15.41 3.45 -15.38
N LYS A 102 -14.57 3.79 -16.36
CA LYS A 102 -13.17 4.17 -16.16
C LYS A 102 -12.88 5.48 -16.88
N LYS A 103 -12.02 6.34 -16.31
CA LYS A 103 -11.65 7.62 -16.91
C LYS A 103 -10.19 7.96 -16.62
N VAL A 104 -9.44 8.28 -17.67
CA VAL A 104 -8.13 8.93 -17.58
C VAL A 104 -8.37 10.45 -17.56
N GLY A 105 -7.69 11.17 -16.71
CA GLY A 105 -7.91 12.60 -16.50
C GLY A 105 -9.35 12.91 -16.10
N PRO A 106 -9.82 12.43 -14.93
CA PRO A 106 -11.16 12.71 -14.45
C PRO A 106 -11.30 14.18 -14.06
N SER A 107 -12.47 14.77 -14.26
CA SER A 107 -12.90 15.97 -13.54
C SER A 107 -13.53 15.57 -12.21
N TRP A 108 -13.41 16.40 -11.21
CA TRP A 108 -14.06 16.23 -9.94
C TRP A 108 -15.19 17.26 -9.76
N THR A 109 -16.32 16.82 -9.24
CA THR A 109 -17.45 17.70 -8.88
C THR A 109 -17.88 17.34 -7.47
N PRO A 110 -18.03 18.35 -6.57
CA PRO A 110 -18.54 18.11 -5.22
C PRO A 110 -19.93 17.49 -5.27
N THR A 111 -20.18 16.53 -4.39
CA THR A 111 -21.52 15.98 -4.19
C THR A 111 -22.43 16.99 -3.44
N PRO A 112 -23.77 16.86 -3.53
CA PRO A 112 -24.67 17.72 -2.76
C PRO A 112 -24.33 17.76 -1.26
N SER A 113 -24.07 16.62 -0.64
CA SER A 113 -23.69 16.55 0.78
C SER A 113 -22.33 17.18 1.10
N GLN A 114 -21.43 17.26 0.14
CA GLN A 114 -20.18 18.01 0.29
C GLN A 114 -20.44 19.51 0.18
N LEU A 115 -21.31 19.96 -0.73
CA LEU A 115 -21.68 21.37 -0.84
C LEU A 115 -22.44 21.89 0.38
N GLU A 116 -23.25 21.05 1.03
CA GLU A 116 -23.87 21.42 2.32
C GLU A 116 -22.83 21.73 3.41
N ARG A 117 -21.72 20.99 3.43
CA ARG A 117 -20.63 21.20 4.41
C ARG A 117 -19.62 22.25 3.98
N PHE A 118 -19.43 22.40 2.68
CA PHE A 118 -18.43 23.29 2.07
C PHE A 118 -19.05 23.99 0.85
N PRO A 119 -19.87 25.04 1.06
CA PRO A 119 -20.62 25.71 -0.01
C PRO A 119 -19.73 26.34 -1.09
N ASP A 120 -18.52 26.73 -0.72
CA ASP A 120 -17.56 27.37 -1.63
C ASP A 120 -16.81 26.40 -2.56
N TRP A 121 -16.97 25.11 -2.38
CA TRP A 121 -16.31 24.13 -3.24
C TRP A 121 -16.86 24.17 -4.66
N LYS A 122 -15.95 24.15 -5.62
CA LYS A 122 -16.26 24.21 -7.06
C LYS A 122 -15.74 22.98 -7.78
N PRO A 123 -16.31 22.61 -8.94
CA PRO A 123 -15.73 21.59 -9.80
C PRO A 123 -14.28 21.88 -10.15
N VAL A 124 -13.45 20.83 -10.16
CA VAL A 124 -12.04 20.90 -10.51
C VAL A 124 -11.84 20.13 -11.82
N PRO A 125 -11.30 20.79 -12.87
CA PRO A 125 -11.00 20.11 -14.14
C PRO A 125 -9.87 19.08 -13.97
N PRO A 126 -9.61 18.24 -14.99
CA PRO A 126 -8.42 17.39 -15.01
C PRO A 126 -7.14 18.22 -14.84
N GLY A 127 -6.21 17.72 -14.02
CA GLY A 127 -4.95 18.43 -13.76
C GLY A 127 -4.31 18.03 -12.44
N PRO A 128 -3.14 18.60 -12.10
CA PRO A 128 -2.37 18.25 -10.93
C PRO A 128 -3.10 18.53 -9.61
N GLU A 129 -4.00 19.52 -9.58
CA GLU A 129 -4.78 19.89 -8.40
C GLU A 129 -6.08 19.09 -8.24
N ASN A 130 -6.38 18.17 -9.18
CA ASN A 130 -7.62 17.42 -9.12
C ASN A 130 -7.60 16.38 -8.00
N PRO A 131 -8.60 16.37 -7.10
CA PRO A 131 -8.66 15.44 -5.99
C PRO A 131 -8.70 13.95 -6.40
N LEU A 132 -9.17 13.65 -7.62
CA LEU A 132 -9.22 12.29 -8.16
C LEU A 132 -7.91 11.86 -8.85
N GLY A 133 -6.90 12.74 -8.92
CA GLY A 133 -5.62 12.44 -9.53
C GLY A 133 -5.73 12.12 -11.03
N THR A 134 -4.89 11.20 -11.50
CA THR A 134 -4.71 10.90 -12.92
C THR A 134 -5.73 9.94 -13.53
N HIS A 135 -6.30 9.03 -12.72
CA HIS A 135 -7.20 7.98 -13.17
C HIS A 135 -8.32 7.75 -12.17
N ALA A 136 -9.49 7.38 -12.64
CA ALA A 136 -10.64 7.03 -11.81
C ALA A 136 -11.38 5.81 -12.36
N MET A 137 -11.77 4.92 -11.47
CA MET A 137 -12.63 3.76 -11.71
C MET A 137 -13.89 3.92 -10.86
N TYR A 138 -15.02 4.11 -11.51
CA TYR A 138 -16.31 4.38 -10.88
C TYR A 138 -16.99 3.07 -10.57
N LEU A 139 -17.49 2.95 -9.35
CA LEU A 139 -18.22 1.78 -8.89
C LEU A 139 -19.72 1.88 -9.27
N SER A 140 -20.44 0.78 -9.25
CA SER A 140 -21.90 0.77 -9.48
C SER A 140 -22.65 1.54 -8.40
N TRP A 141 -22.04 1.80 -7.25
CA TRP A 141 -22.60 2.67 -6.22
C TRP A 141 -22.39 4.14 -6.57
N PRO A 142 -23.42 4.97 -6.51
CA PRO A 142 -23.28 6.41 -6.74
C PRO A 142 -22.24 7.06 -5.84
N ALA A 143 -21.37 7.88 -6.43
CA ALA A 143 -20.31 8.64 -5.74
C ALA A 143 -19.18 7.82 -5.08
N TYR A 144 -19.12 6.51 -5.31
CA TYR A 144 -18.00 5.68 -4.87
C TYR A 144 -17.03 5.42 -6.01
N ILE A 145 -15.75 5.73 -5.77
CA ILE A 145 -14.71 5.73 -6.81
C ILE A 145 -13.41 5.17 -6.21
N ILE A 146 -12.70 4.36 -6.99
CA ILE A 146 -11.27 4.06 -6.77
C ILE A 146 -10.50 4.99 -7.71
N HIS A 147 -9.60 5.83 -7.17
CA HIS A 147 -9.00 6.93 -7.93
C HIS A 147 -7.58 7.26 -7.47
N GLY A 148 -6.87 8.09 -8.22
CA GLY A 148 -5.61 8.68 -7.81
C GLY A 148 -5.79 9.79 -6.76
N THR A 149 -4.74 10.53 -6.48
CA THR A 149 -4.84 11.69 -5.58
C THR A 149 -3.78 12.73 -5.90
N HIS A 150 -4.10 14.01 -5.74
CA HIS A 150 -3.13 15.10 -5.72
C HIS A 150 -2.42 15.22 -4.37
N ASP A 151 -3.03 14.68 -3.29
CA ASP A 151 -2.50 14.76 -1.93
C ASP A 151 -2.14 13.36 -1.40
N THR A 152 -0.89 12.99 -1.59
CA THR A 152 -0.35 11.68 -1.19
C THR A 152 -0.33 11.45 0.33
N ARG A 153 -0.43 12.52 1.14
CA ARG A 153 -0.51 12.42 2.60
C ARG A 153 -1.78 11.72 3.08
N LYS A 154 -2.80 11.63 2.22
CA LYS A 154 -4.07 10.93 2.49
C LYS A 154 -3.94 9.41 2.43
N ILE A 155 -2.95 8.88 1.69
CA ILE A 155 -2.76 7.44 1.52
C ILE A 155 -2.44 6.79 2.86
N GLY A 156 -3.07 5.63 3.13
CA GLY A 156 -2.97 4.93 4.40
C GLY A 156 -3.73 5.57 5.55
N ARG A 157 -4.63 6.53 5.29
CA ARG A 157 -5.40 7.24 6.31
C ARG A 157 -6.90 7.17 6.08
N LYS A 158 -7.67 7.33 7.16
CA LYS A 158 -9.11 7.64 7.13
C LYS A 158 -9.27 9.11 6.72
N SER A 159 -9.50 9.39 5.44
CA SER A 159 -9.43 10.75 4.89
C SER A 159 -10.44 11.08 3.80
N SER A 160 -11.21 10.10 3.29
CA SER A 160 -12.18 10.30 2.22
C SER A 160 -13.63 10.39 2.71
N ASP A 161 -14.52 10.82 1.83
CA ASP A 161 -15.98 10.83 2.05
C ASP A 161 -16.68 9.62 1.39
N GLY A 162 -15.95 8.48 1.24
CA GLY A 162 -16.49 7.24 0.67
C GLY A 162 -15.57 6.56 -0.33
N CYS A 163 -14.66 7.30 -0.97
CA CYS A 163 -13.78 6.81 -2.02
C CYS A 163 -12.51 6.14 -1.50
N PHE A 164 -11.83 5.41 -2.39
CA PHE A 164 -10.55 4.77 -2.15
C PHE A 164 -9.48 5.43 -3.02
N GLY A 165 -8.57 6.18 -2.40
CA GLY A 165 -7.51 6.91 -3.10
C GLY A 165 -6.20 6.15 -3.08
N LEU A 166 -5.49 6.11 -4.22
CA LEU A 166 -4.18 5.51 -4.41
C LEU A 166 -3.17 6.56 -4.85
N TYR A 167 -1.88 6.23 -4.77
CA TYR A 167 -0.86 7.00 -5.50
C TYR A 167 -1.16 7.01 -6.99
N ASN A 168 -0.83 8.09 -7.70
CA ASN A 168 -1.16 8.24 -9.13
C ASN A 168 -0.54 7.15 -10.00
N GLU A 169 0.68 6.73 -9.71
CA GLU A 169 1.34 5.61 -10.40
C GLU A 169 0.66 4.27 -10.10
N LYS A 170 0.10 4.09 -8.91
CA LYS A 170 -0.58 2.85 -8.50
C LYS A 170 -1.98 2.74 -9.09
N ILE A 171 -2.72 3.83 -9.14
CA ILE A 171 -4.01 3.81 -9.84
C ILE A 171 -3.83 3.65 -11.34
N ALA A 172 -2.77 4.20 -11.95
CA ALA A 172 -2.48 3.99 -13.36
C ALA A 172 -2.17 2.52 -13.67
N GLU A 173 -1.39 1.84 -12.82
CA GLU A 173 -1.13 0.40 -12.89
C GLU A 173 -2.44 -0.40 -12.76
N LEU A 174 -3.19 -0.20 -11.69
CA LEU A 174 -4.45 -0.91 -11.44
C LEU A 174 -5.49 -0.64 -12.54
N TYR A 175 -5.52 0.56 -13.08
CA TYR A 175 -6.38 0.93 -14.20
C TYR A 175 -6.15 0.07 -15.44
N GLN A 176 -4.92 -0.31 -15.74
CA GLN A 176 -4.61 -1.20 -16.87
C GLN A 176 -5.03 -2.64 -16.57
N LEU A 177 -4.86 -3.09 -15.34
CA LEU A 177 -5.09 -4.47 -14.92
C LEU A 177 -6.59 -4.79 -14.73
N ALA A 178 -7.37 -3.86 -14.17
CA ALA A 178 -8.77 -4.07 -13.80
C ALA A 178 -9.74 -3.55 -14.88
N PRO A 179 -10.38 -4.42 -15.69
CA PRO A 179 -11.35 -4.02 -16.71
C PRO A 179 -12.70 -3.60 -16.10
N ILE A 180 -13.58 -3.03 -16.92
CA ILE A 180 -15.00 -2.83 -16.55
C ILE A 180 -15.64 -4.19 -16.30
N GLY A 181 -16.41 -4.30 -15.22
CA GLY A 181 -16.99 -5.54 -14.71
C GLY A 181 -16.09 -6.30 -13.73
N THR A 182 -14.91 -5.74 -13.35
CA THR A 182 -14.13 -6.24 -12.20
C THR A 182 -15.00 -6.14 -10.95
N GLN A 183 -15.12 -7.25 -10.24
CA GLN A 183 -15.88 -7.34 -8.99
C GLN A 183 -15.15 -6.58 -7.88
N VAL A 184 -15.88 -5.89 -7.02
CA VAL A 184 -15.30 -5.16 -5.89
C VAL A 184 -16.06 -5.50 -4.62
N ARG A 185 -15.35 -5.82 -3.54
CA ARG A 185 -15.91 -5.93 -2.19
C ARG A 185 -15.26 -4.92 -1.27
N VAL A 186 -16.07 -4.18 -0.55
CA VAL A 186 -15.63 -3.29 0.54
C VAL A 186 -15.92 -3.96 1.88
N ILE A 187 -14.89 -4.08 2.73
CA ILE A 187 -14.92 -4.70 4.07
C ILE A 187 -14.43 -3.75 5.16
#